data_2bc9b5fbcc0a15a3d278f05a79e53ad3
#
_entry.id   2bc9b5fbcc0a15a3d278f05a79e53ad3
#
_cell.length_a   1.000
_cell.length_b   1.000
_cell.length_c   1.000
_cell.angle_alpha   90.00
_cell.angle_beta   90.00
_cell.angle_gamma   90.00
#
_symmetry.space_group_name_H-M   'P 1'
#
loop_
_entity.id
_entity.type
_entity.pdbx_description
1 polymer ?
#
loop_
_entity_poly.entity_id
_entity_poly.type
_entity_poly.pdbx_seq_one_letter_code
_entity_poly.pdbx_strand_id
1 'polypeptide(L)'
;MRFMIWLLSHSMYRVEHRNLEQIPDEGAALLVCNHVSFVDALLIGGAVRRPIRFVMYYKIYNLPVLNFIFRTAGTIPIAGRHEDIQIYEKAFQRIAQYLQDGELVCIFPEGKLTVDGEINEFKGGLTRILQETPVPVIPLALQGLWGSFFSRDPAKGLFHRIWSRVTLVAGPAVAVEAAEPAQLQALVGELRGNAR
;
A
#
# COMPACT_ATOMS: atom_id res chain seq x y z
N MET A 1 15.57 -4.64 -10.37
CA MET A 1 14.15 -4.22 -10.31
C MET A 1 13.95 -2.94 -9.49
N ARG A 2 14.40 -2.83 -8.22
CA ARG A 2 14.22 -1.63 -7.36
C ARG A 2 14.69 -0.33 -8.01
N PHE A 3 15.88 -0.30 -8.60
CA PHE A 3 16.41 0.89 -9.28
C PHE A 3 15.47 1.38 -10.39
N MET A 4 14.90 0.48 -11.17
CA MET A 4 13.93 0.85 -12.22
C MET A 4 12.63 1.40 -11.63
N ILE A 5 12.14 0.82 -10.53
CA ILE A 5 10.96 1.32 -9.81
C ILE A 5 11.23 2.72 -9.26
N TRP A 6 12.39 2.93 -8.64
CA TRP A 6 12.83 4.22 -8.14
C TRP A 6 12.94 5.24 -9.28
N LEU A 7 13.61 4.89 -10.38
CA LEU A 7 13.77 5.76 -11.55
C LEU A 7 12.40 6.17 -12.13
N LEU A 8 11.48 5.21 -12.27
CA LEU A 8 10.15 5.45 -12.80
C LEU A 8 9.34 6.37 -11.88
N SER A 9 9.35 6.12 -10.57
CA SER A 9 8.63 6.97 -9.60
C SER A 9 9.16 8.40 -9.59
N HIS A 10 10.49 8.59 -9.63
CA HIS A 10 11.11 9.92 -9.61
C HIS A 10 11.07 10.65 -10.96
N SER A 11 10.86 9.93 -12.07
CA SER A 11 10.62 10.57 -13.38
C SER A 11 9.21 11.15 -13.49
N MET A 12 8.25 10.59 -12.74
CA MET A 12 6.84 10.97 -12.81
C MET A 12 6.44 11.95 -11.71
N TYR A 13 7.10 11.88 -10.55
CA TYR A 13 6.78 12.68 -9.36
C TYR A 13 8.04 13.19 -8.67
N ARG A 14 7.90 14.31 -7.95
CA ARG A 14 8.89 14.75 -6.96
C ARG A 14 8.58 14.06 -5.64
N VAL A 15 9.25 12.92 -5.40
CA VAL A 15 8.98 12.09 -4.23
C VAL A 15 9.81 12.56 -3.05
N GLU A 16 9.14 12.93 -1.96
CA GLU A 16 9.73 13.22 -0.66
C GLU A 16 9.44 12.08 0.32
N HIS A 17 10.37 11.84 1.24
CA HIS A 17 10.24 10.79 2.24
C HIS A 17 10.36 11.40 3.64
N ARG A 18 9.50 10.96 4.56
CA ARG A 18 9.53 11.39 5.97
C ARG A 18 9.41 10.18 6.89
N ASN A 19 10.32 10.11 7.86
CA ASN A 19 10.33 9.10 8.93
C ASN A 19 10.36 7.65 8.44
N LEU A 20 10.95 7.36 7.26
CA LEU A 20 11.01 5.98 6.74
C LEU A 20 11.90 5.06 7.60
N GLU A 21 12.70 5.60 8.50
CA GLU A 21 13.42 4.86 9.55
C GLU A 21 12.51 4.12 10.52
N GLN A 22 11.21 4.45 10.57
CA GLN A 22 10.20 3.70 11.33
C GLN A 22 9.92 2.31 10.73
N ILE A 23 10.24 2.10 9.45
CA ILE A 23 10.12 0.80 8.80
C ILE A 23 11.33 -0.03 9.18
N PRO A 24 11.16 -1.20 9.81
CA PRO A 24 12.29 -1.98 10.32
C PRO A 24 13.19 -2.47 9.18
N ASP A 25 14.50 -2.39 9.38
CA ASP A 25 15.49 -2.90 8.43
C ASP A 25 15.51 -4.44 8.38
N GLU A 26 15.06 -5.11 9.44
CA GLU A 26 14.96 -6.57 9.55
C GLU A 26 13.66 -6.98 10.24
N GLY A 27 13.27 -8.25 10.06
CA GLY A 27 12.05 -8.81 10.63
C GLY A 27 10.77 -8.42 9.88
N ALA A 28 9.67 -9.04 10.25
CA ALA A 28 8.37 -8.82 9.63
C ALA A 28 7.72 -7.53 10.09
N ALA A 29 6.99 -6.88 9.19
CA ALA A 29 6.04 -5.84 9.54
C ALA A 29 4.91 -5.76 8.50
N LEU A 30 3.73 -5.38 8.96
CA LEU A 30 2.60 -5.07 8.11
C LEU A 30 2.55 -3.56 7.87
N LEU A 31 2.75 -3.14 6.64
CA LEU A 31 2.63 -1.76 6.21
C LEU A 31 1.18 -1.48 5.82
N VAL A 32 0.60 -0.42 6.35
CA VAL A 32 -0.80 -0.04 6.13
C VAL A 32 -0.85 1.38 5.58
N CYS A 33 -1.39 1.58 4.38
CA CYS A 33 -1.37 2.86 3.70
C CYS A 33 -2.74 3.23 3.11
N ASN A 34 -3.04 4.52 2.97
CA ASN A 34 -4.18 5.02 2.19
C ASN A 34 -4.00 4.72 0.69
N HIS A 35 -5.11 4.61 -0.05
CA HIS A 35 -5.10 4.19 -1.45
C HIS A 35 -5.72 5.23 -2.39
N VAL A 36 -4.86 6.02 -3.02
CA VAL A 36 -5.25 7.20 -3.81
C VAL A 36 -5.10 6.97 -5.31
N SER A 37 -4.09 6.18 -5.72
CA SER A 37 -3.68 6.08 -7.10
C SER A 37 -3.20 4.69 -7.46
N PHE A 38 -3.24 4.35 -8.76
CA PHE A 38 -2.69 3.08 -9.26
C PHE A 38 -1.17 2.96 -9.10
N VAL A 39 -0.46 4.07 -8.83
CA VAL A 39 0.99 4.09 -8.64
C VAL A 39 1.44 4.07 -7.19
N ASP A 40 0.52 3.97 -6.22
CA ASP A 40 0.85 3.96 -4.79
C ASP A 40 1.89 2.91 -4.43
N ALA A 41 1.68 1.67 -4.89
CA ALA A 41 2.62 0.57 -4.67
C ALA A 41 4.00 0.82 -5.30
N LEU A 42 4.03 1.52 -6.45
CA LEU A 42 5.27 1.89 -7.12
C LEU A 42 6.05 2.93 -6.30
N LEU A 43 5.36 3.94 -5.77
CA LEU A 43 5.96 4.99 -4.95
C LEU A 43 6.52 4.44 -3.64
N ILE A 44 5.73 3.60 -2.94
CA ILE A 44 6.15 2.95 -1.69
C ILE A 44 7.31 2.01 -1.95
N GLY A 45 7.22 1.14 -2.97
CA GLY A 45 8.27 0.16 -3.30
C GLY A 45 9.57 0.80 -3.81
N GLY A 46 9.50 2.01 -4.40
CA GLY A 46 10.66 2.80 -4.79
C GLY A 46 11.34 3.50 -3.61
N ALA A 47 10.58 3.87 -2.58
CA ALA A 47 11.05 4.61 -1.41
C ALA A 47 11.69 3.70 -0.35
N VAL A 48 11.10 2.55 -0.08
CA VAL A 48 11.52 1.64 0.98
C VAL A 48 12.75 0.81 0.57
N ARG A 49 13.69 0.67 1.49
CA ARG A 49 14.97 -0.03 1.22
C ARG A 49 14.83 -1.53 1.05
N ARG A 50 13.84 -2.14 1.69
CA ARG A 50 13.58 -3.58 1.66
C ARG A 50 12.54 -3.94 0.59
N PRO A 51 12.56 -5.15 0.04
CA PRO A 51 11.46 -5.66 -0.77
C PRO A 51 10.13 -5.67 0.01
N ILE A 52 9.06 -5.27 -0.65
CA ILE A 52 7.71 -5.27 -0.06
C ILE A 52 6.83 -6.18 -0.90
N ARG A 53 6.01 -7.01 -0.25
CA ARG A 53 4.97 -7.83 -0.86
C ARG A 53 3.65 -7.08 -0.85
N PHE A 54 3.24 -6.56 -2.00
CA PHE A 54 1.98 -5.84 -2.12
C PHE A 54 0.80 -6.79 -2.34
N VAL A 55 -0.31 -6.51 -1.69
CA VAL A 55 -1.59 -7.18 -1.96
C VAL A 55 -2.32 -6.43 -3.06
N MET A 56 -2.75 -7.14 -4.10
CA MET A 56 -3.33 -6.55 -5.31
C MET A 56 -4.56 -7.32 -5.78
N TYR A 57 -5.54 -6.61 -6.33
CA TYR A 57 -6.72 -7.23 -6.92
C TYR A 57 -6.36 -8.20 -8.06
N TYR A 58 -6.85 -9.42 -8.00
CA TYR A 58 -6.41 -10.53 -8.85
C TYR A 58 -6.61 -10.29 -10.36
N LYS A 59 -7.62 -9.51 -10.75
CA LYS A 59 -7.83 -9.18 -12.17
C LYS A 59 -6.74 -8.27 -12.73
N ILE A 60 -6.22 -7.35 -11.91
CA ILE A 60 -5.08 -6.50 -12.27
C ILE A 60 -3.81 -7.35 -12.31
N TYR A 61 -3.63 -8.22 -11.30
CA TYR A 61 -2.49 -9.15 -11.26
C TYR A 61 -2.39 -10.03 -12.52
N ASN A 62 -3.52 -10.45 -13.08
CA ASN A 62 -3.58 -11.34 -14.26
C ASN A 62 -3.52 -10.60 -15.60
N LEU A 63 -3.32 -9.27 -15.62
CA LEU A 63 -3.17 -8.54 -16.87
C LEU A 63 -1.96 -9.07 -17.67
N PRO A 64 -2.12 -9.35 -18.97
CA PRO A 64 -1.01 -9.73 -19.85
C PRO A 64 0.14 -8.73 -19.72
N VAL A 65 1.39 -9.18 -19.85
CA VAL A 65 2.62 -8.39 -19.69
C VAL A 65 2.91 -7.99 -18.23
N LEU A 66 1.94 -7.44 -17.48
CA LEU A 66 2.13 -7.04 -16.08
C LEU A 66 2.20 -8.22 -15.13
N ASN A 67 1.57 -9.34 -15.46
CA ASN A 67 1.60 -10.55 -14.63
C ASN A 67 3.03 -11.03 -14.35
N PHE A 68 3.91 -11.01 -15.35
CA PHE A 68 5.31 -11.39 -15.16
C PHE A 68 6.01 -10.48 -14.12
N ILE A 69 5.78 -9.17 -14.18
CA ILE A 69 6.33 -8.20 -13.25
C ILE A 69 5.81 -8.46 -11.84
N PHE A 70 4.49 -8.62 -11.68
CA PHE A 70 3.86 -8.85 -10.38
C PHE A 70 4.30 -10.18 -9.74
N ARG A 71 4.41 -11.25 -10.53
CA ARG A 71 4.93 -12.53 -10.07
C ARG A 71 6.37 -12.42 -9.58
N THR A 72 7.23 -11.75 -10.36
CA THR A 72 8.64 -11.57 -10.00
C THR A 72 8.81 -10.69 -8.76
N ALA A 73 7.93 -9.70 -8.56
CA ALA A 73 7.89 -8.86 -7.38
C ALA A 73 7.32 -9.57 -6.13
N GLY A 74 6.75 -10.78 -6.29
CA GLY A 74 6.11 -11.50 -5.18
C GLY A 74 4.80 -10.85 -4.73
N THR A 75 4.11 -10.15 -5.63
CA THR A 75 2.80 -9.56 -5.36
C THR A 75 1.76 -10.64 -5.07
N ILE A 76 0.87 -10.37 -4.13
CA ILE A 76 -0.14 -11.31 -3.63
C ILE A 76 -1.49 -10.97 -4.27
N PRO A 77 -2.02 -11.83 -5.18
CA PRO A 77 -3.36 -11.60 -5.73
C PRO A 77 -4.44 -11.88 -4.69
N ILE A 78 -5.40 -10.96 -4.57
CA ILE A 78 -6.57 -11.11 -3.69
C ILE A 78 -7.87 -10.86 -4.46
N ALA A 79 -8.93 -11.56 -4.08
CA ALA A 79 -10.31 -11.32 -4.50
C ALA A 79 -11.17 -10.91 -3.30
N GLY A 80 -12.34 -10.37 -3.54
CA GLY A 80 -13.36 -10.26 -2.50
C GLY A 80 -13.85 -11.65 -2.05
N ARG A 81 -14.16 -11.83 -0.76
CA ARG A 81 -14.63 -13.11 -0.21
C ARG A 81 -15.84 -13.67 -0.96
N HIS A 82 -16.75 -12.79 -1.40
CA HIS A 82 -17.95 -13.18 -2.14
C HIS A 82 -17.70 -13.31 -3.66
N GLU A 83 -16.55 -12.86 -4.16
CA GLU A 83 -16.19 -12.94 -5.57
C GLU A 83 -15.47 -14.26 -5.88
N ASP A 84 -14.44 -14.61 -5.11
CA ASP A 84 -13.69 -15.86 -5.21
C ASP A 84 -13.05 -16.22 -3.87
N ILE A 85 -13.69 -17.16 -3.17
CA ILE A 85 -13.26 -17.61 -1.85
C ILE A 85 -11.90 -18.30 -1.90
N GLN A 86 -11.55 -19.00 -3.00
CA GLN A 86 -10.28 -19.71 -3.09
C GLN A 86 -9.12 -18.73 -3.24
N ILE A 87 -9.27 -17.72 -4.09
CA ILE A 87 -8.25 -16.66 -4.23
C ILE A 87 -8.14 -15.87 -2.92
N TYR A 88 -9.28 -15.59 -2.27
CA TYR A 88 -9.31 -14.90 -0.98
C TYR A 88 -8.51 -15.68 0.08
N GLU A 89 -8.80 -16.94 0.31
CA GLU A 89 -8.10 -17.76 1.31
C GLU A 89 -6.61 -17.95 0.99
N LYS A 90 -6.28 -18.20 -0.27
CA LYS A 90 -4.87 -18.29 -0.71
C LYS A 90 -4.09 -17.00 -0.48
N ALA A 91 -4.75 -15.84 -0.60
CA ALA A 91 -4.12 -14.55 -0.33
C ALA A 91 -3.70 -14.45 1.15
N PHE A 92 -4.58 -14.79 2.09
CA PHE A 92 -4.27 -14.76 3.52
C PHE A 92 -3.18 -15.75 3.89
N GLN A 93 -3.23 -16.98 3.36
CA GLN A 93 -2.15 -17.95 3.54
C GLN A 93 -0.80 -17.41 3.06
N ARG A 94 -0.79 -16.73 1.91
CA ARG A 94 0.44 -16.16 1.34
C ARG A 94 0.95 -14.96 2.15
N ILE A 95 0.05 -14.12 2.65
CA ILE A 95 0.38 -13.02 3.56
C ILE A 95 1.03 -13.58 4.82
N ALA A 96 0.41 -14.56 5.47
CA ALA A 96 0.93 -15.21 6.67
C ALA A 96 2.33 -15.80 6.42
N GLN A 97 2.53 -16.51 5.30
CA GLN A 97 3.82 -17.07 4.94
C GLN A 97 4.90 -16.00 4.82
N TYR A 98 4.67 -14.91 4.08
CA TYR A 98 5.66 -13.85 3.94
C TYR A 98 5.98 -13.16 5.27
N LEU A 99 4.98 -12.93 6.12
CA LEU A 99 5.22 -12.36 7.44
C LEU A 99 6.01 -13.31 8.34
N GLN A 100 5.72 -14.62 8.31
CA GLN A 100 6.50 -15.64 9.03
C GLN A 100 7.95 -15.73 8.52
N ASP A 101 8.17 -15.50 7.23
CA ASP A 101 9.51 -15.45 6.63
C ASP A 101 10.27 -14.15 6.94
N GLY A 102 9.70 -13.26 7.76
CA GLY A 102 10.33 -12.00 8.17
C GLY A 102 10.25 -10.89 7.12
N GLU A 103 9.35 -11.00 6.15
CA GLU A 103 9.24 -10.01 5.07
C GLU A 103 8.25 -8.87 5.39
N LEU A 104 8.34 -7.78 4.62
CA LEU A 104 7.38 -6.69 4.66
C LEU A 104 6.20 -7.01 3.74
N VAL A 105 4.99 -6.93 4.28
CA VAL A 105 3.75 -6.97 3.50
C VAL A 105 3.07 -5.61 3.56
N CYS A 106 2.62 -5.10 2.42
CA CYS A 106 1.89 -3.84 2.34
C CYS A 106 0.46 -4.08 1.86
N ILE A 107 -0.49 -3.55 2.63
CA ILE A 107 -1.91 -3.57 2.28
C ILE A 107 -2.47 -2.16 2.20
N PHE A 108 -3.51 -2.02 1.37
CA PHE A 108 -4.39 -0.87 1.35
C PHE A 108 -5.74 -1.32 1.93
N PRO A 109 -5.97 -1.13 3.24
CA PRO A 109 -7.10 -1.75 3.93
C PRO A 109 -8.46 -1.21 3.51
N GLU A 110 -8.49 -0.10 2.79
CA GLU A 110 -9.68 0.42 2.11
C GLU A 110 -10.24 -0.57 1.07
N GLY A 111 -9.38 -1.40 0.46
CA GLY A 111 -9.71 -2.40 -0.56
C GLY A 111 -10.21 -1.81 -1.88
N LYS A 112 -10.10 -0.50 -2.07
CA LYS A 112 -10.44 0.23 -3.29
C LYS A 112 -9.71 1.57 -3.31
N LEU A 113 -9.52 2.14 -4.51
CA LEU A 113 -9.05 3.51 -4.67
C LEU A 113 -10.13 4.50 -4.19
N THR A 114 -9.71 5.60 -3.57
CA THR A 114 -10.61 6.72 -3.28
C THR A 114 -11.21 7.30 -4.56
N VAL A 115 -12.41 7.86 -4.44
CA VAL A 115 -13.12 8.53 -5.54
C VAL A 115 -13.33 10.03 -5.29
N ASP A 116 -13.02 10.50 -4.09
CA ASP A 116 -13.20 11.88 -3.63
C ASP A 116 -11.94 12.46 -2.95
N GLY A 117 -10.86 11.65 -2.85
CA GLY A 117 -9.61 12.01 -2.20
C GLY A 117 -9.61 11.78 -0.70
N GLU A 118 -10.71 11.28 -0.12
CA GLU A 118 -10.77 10.92 1.30
C GLU A 118 -10.38 9.47 1.52
N ILE A 119 -9.95 9.16 2.76
CA ILE A 119 -9.61 7.80 3.17
C ILE A 119 -10.90 7.04 3.41
N ASN A 120 -11.10 5.94 2.70
CA ASN A 120 -12.24 5.07 2.93
C ASN A 120 -12.07 4.28 4.24
N GLU A 121 -13.17 3.72 4.74
CA GLU A 121 -13.16 2.86 5.91
C GLU A 121 -12.22 1.66 5.74
N PHE A 122 -11.41 1.38 6.76
CA PHE A 122 -10.52 0.24 6.81
C PHE A 122 -11.28 -1.05 7.11
N LYS A 123 -11.09 -2.05 6.27
CA LYS A 123 -11.83 -3.33 6.33
C LYS A 123 -11.22 -4.31 7.32
N GLY A 124 -12.04 -5.21 7.84
CA GLY A 124 -11.65 -6.25 8.80
C GLY A 124 -10.62 -7.29 8.31
N GLY A 125 -10.21 -7.26 7.04
CA GLY A 125 -9.12 -8.10 6.55
C GLY A 125 -7.80 -7.84 7.28
N LEU A 126 -7.57 -6.62 7.72
CA LEU A 126 -6.44 -6.24 8.57
C LEU A 126 -6.44 -7.03 9.89
N THR A 127 -7.56 -7.05 10.60
CA THR A 127 -7.74 -7.79 11.86
C THR A 127 -7.44 -9.27 11.67
N ARG A 128 -7.95 -9.87 10.59
CA ARG A 128 -7.67 -11.27 10.25
C ARG A 128 -6.18 -11.54 10.09
N ILE A 129 -5.44 -10.68 9.35
CA ILE A 129 -3.99 -10.83 9.17
C ILE A 129 -3.27 -10.86 10.52
N LEU A 130 -3.59 -9.91 11.41
CA LEU A 130 -2.93 -9.78 12.70
C LEU A 130 -3.32 -10.88 13.70
N GLN A 131 -4.51 -11.45 13.58
CA GLN A 131 -4.93 -12.62 14.36
C GLN A 131 -4.18 -13.89 13.91
N GLU A 132 -3.98 -14.07 12.60
CA GLU A 132 -3.26 -15.23 12.04
C GLU A 132 -1.74 -15.10 12.22
N THR A 133 -1.20 -13.88 12.11
CA THR A 133 0.25 -13.62 12.19
C THR A 133 0.50 -12.29 12.89
N PRO A 134 0.67 -12.28 14.22
CA PRO A 134 0.92 -11.07 15.00
C PRO A 134 2.29 -10.48 14.64
N VAL A 135 2.29 -9.28 14.05
CA VAL A 135 3.50 -8.52 13.68
C VAL A 135 3.27 -7.03 13.92
N PRO A 136 4.32 -6.22 14.12
CA PRO A 136 4.19 -4.77 14.21
C PRO A 136 3.53 -4.19 12.96
N VAL A 137 2.66 -3.19 13.15
CA VAL A 137 2.01 -2.46 12.06
C VAL A 137 2.64 -1.09 11.89
N ILE A 138 3.08 -0.77 10.69
CA ILE A 138 3.63 0.55 10.37
C ILE A 138 2.61 1.32 9.54
N PRO A 139 1.95 2.35 10.10
CA PRO A 139 1.06 3.20 9.34
C PRO A 139 1.87 4.09 8.39
N LEU A 140 1.45 4.13 7.14
CA LEU A 140 2.01 4.95 6.08
C LEU A 140 0.94 5.89 5.53
N ALA A 141 1.35 7.06 5.07
CA ALA A 141 0.47 7.95 4.33
C ALA A 141 1.15 8.47 3.06
N LEU A 142 0.42 8.41 1.95
CA LEU A 142 0.75 9.09 0.71
C LEU A 142 -0.01 10.42 0.65
N GLN A 143 0.74 11.50 0.47
CA GLN A 143 0.26 12.87 0.41
C GLN A 143 0.46 13.46 -1.00
N GLY A 144 -0.48 14.27 -1.47
CA GLY A 144 -0.34 15.04 -2.73
C GLY A 144 -0.63 14.25 -4.01
N LEU A 145 -1.19 13.05 -3.92
CA LEU A 145 -1.52 12.21 -5.09
C LEU A 145 -2.90 12.46 -5.68
N TRP A 146 -3.85 12.98 -4.90
CA TRP A 146 -5.17 13.31 -5.39
C TRP A 146 -5.10 14.43 -6.43
N GLY A 147 -5.79 14.27 -7.55
CA GLY A 147 -5.68 15.17 -8.70
C GLY A 147 -4.44 14.93 -9.57
N SER A 148 -3.56 13.96 -9.26
CA SER A 148 -2.46 13.58 -10.14
C SER A 148 -2.95 12.74 -11.32
N PHE A 149 -2.09 12.57 -12.33
CA PHE A 149 -2.43 11.87 -13.58
C PHE A 149 -3.05 10.47 -13.37
N PHE A 150 -2.55 9.69 -12.41
CA PHE A 150 -3.00 8.32 -12.13
C PHE A 150 -4.07 8.22 -11.04
N SER A 151 -4.53 9.34 -10.46
CA SER A 151 -5.65 9.32 -9.50
C SER A 151 -7.00 9.20 -10.22
N ARG A 152 -8.05 8.90 -9.46
CA ARG A 152 -9.43 8.83 -9.99
C ARG A 152 -10.17 10.17 -9.93
N ASP A 153 -9.49 11.28 -9.73
CA ASP A 153 -10.13 12.60 -9.70
C ASP A 153 -10.81 12.90 -11.05
N PRO A 154 -12.14 13.07 -11.09
CA PRO A 154 -12.85 13.37 -12.34
C PRO A 154 -12.59 14.79 -12.87
N ALA A 155 -12.11 15.69 -12.03
CA ALA A 155 -11.83 17.09 -12.38
C ALA A 155 -10.43 17.28 -13.00
N LYS A 156 -9.57 16.24 -13.03
CA LYS A 156 -8.22 16.35 -13.58
C LYS A 156 -8.24 16.50 -15.10
N GLY A 157 -7.49 17.48 -15.62
CA GLY A 157 -7.17 17.58 -17.05
C GLY A 157 -6.12 16.55 -17.48
N LEU A 158 -5.97 16.32 -18.79
CA LEU A 158 -5.08 15.30 -19.37
C LEU A 158 -3.61 15.42 -18.93
N PHE A 159 -3.13 16.62 -18.64
CA PHE A 159 -1.76 16.91 -18.18
C PHE A 159 -1.73 17.48 -16.76
N HIS A 160 -2.80 17.31 -16.00
CA HIS A 160 -2.90 17.93 -14.68
C HIS A 160 -1.89 17.29 -13.72
N ARG A 161 -1.07 18.15 -13.10
CA ARG A 161 -0.11 17.78 -12.06
C ARG A 161 0.90 16.66 -12.46
N ILE A 162 1.36 16.67 -13.72
CA ILE A 162 2.59 15.97 -14.08
C ILE A 162 3.71 16.59 -13.23
N TRP A 163 4.54 15.73 -12.59
CA TRP A 163 5.60 16.15 -11.70
C TRP A 163 5.15 16.83 -10.40
N SER A 164 3.97 16.45 -9.91
CA SER A 164 3.50 16.92 -8.61
C SER A 164 4.42 16.41 -7.48
N ARG A 165 4.47 17.19 -6.40
CA ARG A 165 5.15 16.77 -5.17
C ARG A 165 4.29 15.73 -4.47
N VAL A 166 4.89 14.59 -4.16
CA VAL A 166 4.27 13.50 -3.41
C VAL A 166 5.16 13.19 -2.21
N THR A 167 4.57 13.08 -1.04
CA THR A 167 5.31 12.73 0.17
C THR A 167 4.82 11.37 0.69
N LEU A 168 5.76 10.45 0.92
CA LEU A 168 5.52 9.24 1.69
C LEU A 168 5.95 9.49 3.14
N VAL A 169 5.01 9.36 4.06
CA VAL A 169 5.23 9.54 5.50
C VAL A 169 5.03 8.21 6.20
N ALA A 170 5.97 7.80 7.07
CA ALA A 170 5.78 6.67 7.97
C ALA A 170 5.51 7.17 9.40
N GLY A 171 4.57 6.53 10.06
CA GLY A 171 4.32 6.72 11.49
C GLY A 171 5.05 5.70 12.36
N PRO A 172 5.01 5.87 13.68
CA PRO A 172 5.60 4.93 14.61
C PRO A 172 4.93 3.56 14.52
N ALA A 173 5.70 2.50 14.84
CA ALA A 173 5.18 1.15 14.90
C ALA A 173 4.06 1.04 15.92
N VAL A 174 2.97 0.40 15.52
CA VAL A 174 1.81 0.10 16.37
C VAL A 174 1.86 -1.37 16.77
N ALA A 175 1.76 -1.65 18.06
CA ALA A 175 1.69 -3.01 18.56
C ALA A 175 0.36 -3.67 18.15
N VAL A 176 0.35 -4.99 18.02
CA VAL A 176 -0.81 -5.75 17.53
C VAL A 176 -2.08 -5.48 18.33
N GLU A 177 -1.93 -5.36 19.65
CA GLU A 177 -3.02 -5.14 20.61
C GLU A 177 -3.72 -3.79 20.42
N ALA A 178 -2.99 -2.81 19.83
CA ALA A 178 -3.50 -1.47 19.55
C ALA A 178 -3.83 -1.26 18.05
N ALA A 179 -3.67 -2.29 17.21
CA ALA A 179 -3.80 -2.19 15.76
C ALA A 179 -5.24 -2.42 15.26
N GLU A 180 -6.20 -1.73 15.88
CA GLU A 180 -7.59 -1.74 15.45
C GLU A 180 -7.80 -0.97 14.14
N PRO A 181 -8.65 -1.44 13.20
CA PRO A 181 -8.86 -0.78 11.90
C PRO A 181 -9.20 0.71 12.01
N ALA A 182 -10.11 1.08 12.90
CA ALA A 182 -10.52 2.48 13.09
C ALA A 182 -9.38 3.35 13.65
N GLN A 183 -8.57 2.81 14.57
CA GLN A 183 -7.42 3.51 15.13
C GLN A 183 -6.33 3.70 14.07
N LEU A 184 -6.02 2.66 13.29
CA LEU A 184 -5.05 2.76 12.19
C LEU A 184 -5.52 3.71 11.10
N GLN A 185 -6.82 3.73 10.79
CA GLN A 185 -7.39 4.71 9.86
C GLN A 185 -7.21 6.15 10.36
N ALA A 186 -7.44 6.40 11.64
CA ALA A 186 -7.22 7.71 12.25
C ALA A 186 -5.73 8.12 12.18
N LEU A 187 -4.81 7.21 12.53
CA LEU A 187 -3.37 7.46 12.44
C LEU A 187 -2.91 7.76 11.01
N VAL A 188 -3.37 6.98 10.03
CA VAL A 188 -3.07 7.25 8.61
C VAL A 188 -3.67 8.60 8.18
N GLY A 189 -4.86 8.94 8.68
CA GLY A 189 -5.48 10.24 8.46
C GLY A 189 -4.67 11.40 9.03
N GLU A 190 -4.17 11.25 10.24
CA GLU A 190 -3.27 12.25 10.87
C GLU A 190 -1.96 12.41 10.11
N LEU A 191 -1.33 11.30 9.69
CA LEU A 191 -0.12 11.31 8.87
C LEU A 191 -0.35 11.97 7.51
N ARG A 192 -1.51 11.75 6.88
CA ARG A 192 -1.88 12.39 5.61
C ARG A 192 -2.11 13.90 5.82
N GLY A 193 -2.71 14.28 6.92
CA GLY A 193 -3.14 15.66 7.17
C GLY A 193 -4.11 16.15 6.08
N ASN A 194 -4.03 17.43 5.74
CA ASN A 194 -4.86 18.06 4.70
C ASN A 194 -4.30 17.87 3.26
N ALA A 195 -3.17 17.19 3.10
CA ALA A 195 -2.52 16.99 1.81
C ALA A 195 -3.12 15.77 1.08
N ARG A 196 -4.18 16.02 0.30
CA ARG A 196 -4.83 14.99 -0.54
C ARG A 196 -3.97 14.55 -1.70
#